data_bc1bed95df0fac7276b44086d43467a1
#
_entry.id   bc1bed95df0fac7276b44086d43467a1
#
_cell.length_a   1.000
_cell.length_b   1.000
_cell.length_c   1.000
_cell.angle_alpha   90.00
_cell.angle_beta   90.00
_cell.angle_gamma   90.00
#
_symmetry.space_group_name_H-M   'P 1'
#
loop_
_entity.id
_entity.type
_entity.pdbx_description
1 polymer ?
#
loop_
_entity_poly.entity_id
_entity_poly.type
_entity_poly.pdbx_seq_one_letter_code
_entity_poly.pdbx_strand_id
1 'polypeptide(L)'
;IGFWIIFALSLFGNYLSKYFFSRKISVFIYIIFFSCTLIWYFNISAKQDRQWSPEVSRILNYEKQGNLVTIHNVRNFNWHTETQFDERWESRQFNLDHITGVNIITSYWMGPEIAHTLVSFNFSDQRPLVFSLETRKEKTENFSAIGGFFRQFELSLLASDEKDIIYTRSNVRGEQVYFFPVQMPKAEAKALFEEYLIKSEQLAKKAEWYNTLTSNCTTLIFDMVQAISPQELPLDYRLIASG
;
A
#
# COMPACT_ATOMS: atom_id res chain seq x y z
N ILE A 1 -18.85 3.21 4.65
CA ILE A 1 -20.31 3.07 4.90
C ILE A 1 -20.99 4.43 4.74
N GLY A 2 -20.47 5.53 5.35
CA GLY A 2 -21.09 6.86 5.28
C GLY A 2 -21.34 7.37 3.85
N PHE A 3 -20.39 7.22 2.93
CA PHE A 3 -20.54 7.64 1.53
C PHE A 3 -21.73 6.98 0.85
N TRP A 4 -21.90 5.68 0.99
CA TRP A 4 -23.01 4.94 0.37
C TRP A 4 -24.37 5.31 0.94
N ILE A 5 -24.43 5.59 2.25
CA ILE A 5 -25.66 6.08 2.89
C ILE A 5 -26.03 7.45 2.32
N ILE A 6 -25.07 8.37 2.23
CA ILE A 6 -25.32 9.71 1.69
C ILE A 6 -25.71 9.63 0.20
N PHE A 7 -25.05 8.78 -0.58
CA PHE A 7 -25.37 8.57 -1.98
C PHE A 7 -26.82 7.99 -2.14
N ALA A 8 -27.18 6.98 -1.36
CA ALA A 8 -28.52 6.41 -1.35
C ALA A 8 -29.59 7.43 -0.94
N LEU A 9 -29.30 8.23 0.11
CA LEU A 9 -30.19 9.32 0.54
C LEU A 9 -30.35 10.40 -0.54
N SER A 10 -29.29 10.69 -1.30
CA SER A 10 -29.36 11.65 -2.41
C SER A 10 -30.24 11.17 -3.55
N LEU A 11 -30.15 9.88 -3.90
CA LEU A 11 -31.00 9.27 -4.92
C LEU A 11 -32.47 9.23 -4.46
N PHE A 12 -32.70 8.88 -3.20
CA PHE A 12 -34.02 8.86 -2.61
C PHE A 12 -34.63 10.26 -2.51
N GLY A 13 -33.86 11.25 -2.09
CA GLY A 13 -34.25 12.66 -2.08
C GLY A 13 -34.61 13.19 -3.46
N ASN A 14 -33.82 12.83 -4.49
CA ASN A 14 -34.14 13.16 -5.88
C ASN A 14 -35.44 12.50 -6.37
N TYR A 15 -35.68 11.24 -5.98
CA TYR A 15 -36.90 10.55 -6.31
C TYR A 15 -38.13 11.25 -5.67
N LEU A 16 -38.07 11.60 -4.39
CA LEU A 16 -39.17 12.31 -3.69
C LEU A 16 -39.38 13.72 -4.21
N SER A 17 -38.31 14.43 -4.58
CA SER A 17 -38.40 15.81 -5.04
C SER A 17 -39.25 15.97 -6.32
N LYS A 18 -39.36 14.91 -7.12
CA LYS A 18 -40.23 14.89 -8.32
C LYS A 18 -41.71 15.13 -8.01
N TYR A 19 -42.13 14.83 -6.79
CA TYR A 19 -43.54 15.02 -6.38
C TYR A 19 -43.81 16.44 -5.87
N PHE A 20 -42.78 17.17 -5.46
CA PHE A 20 -42.91 18.49 -4.83
C PHE A 20 -42.42 19.64 -5.72
N PHE A 21 -41.54 19.36 -6.68
CA PHE A 21 -40.87 20.37 -7.49
C PHE A 21 -40.92 20.03 -8.98
N SER A 22 -40.76 21.06 -9.82
CA SER A 22 -40.58 20.83 -11.24
C SER A 22 -39.27 20.01 -11.49
N ARG A 23 -39.24 19.22 -12.57
CA ARG A 23 -38.11 18.38 -12.93
C ARG A 23 -36.78 19.17 -12.97
N LYS A 24 -36.79 20.40 -13.45
CA LYS A 24 -35.58 21.26 -13.54
C LYS A 24 -35.05 21.61 -12.15
N ILE A 25 -35.92 21.97 -11.20
CA ILE A 25 -35.54 22.29 -9.82
C ILE A 25 -35.03 21.06 -9.11
N SER A 26 -35.65 19.91 -9.29
CA SER A 26 -35.17 18.65 -8.70
C SER A 26 -33.78 18.26 -9.17
N VAL A 27 -33.49 18.37 -10.46
CA VAL A 27 -32.17 18.11 -11.02
C VAL A 27 -31.13 19.10 -10.47
N PHE A 28 -31.48 20.37 -10.36
CA PHE A 28 -30.58 21.41 -9.82
C PHE A 28 -30.23 21.14 -8.35
N ILE A 29 -31.20 20.81 -7.52
CA ILE A 29 -30.98 20.42 -6.10
C ILE A 29 -30.08 19.19 -6.01
N TYR A 30 -30.31 18.18 -6.86
CA TYR A 30 -29.50 16.98 -6.89
C TYR A 30 -28.04 17.29 -7.24
N ILE A 31 -27.80 18.12 -8.27
CA ILE A 31 -26.45 18.52 -8.67
C ILE A 31 -25.74 19.23 -7.52
N ILE A 32 -26.39 20.18 -6.84
CA ILE A 32 -25.80 20.87 -5.69
C ILE A 32 -25.45 19.88 -4.59
N PHE A 33 -26.39 19.03 -4.19
CA PHE A 33 -26.15 18.06 -3.13
C PHE A 33 -25.01 17.09 -3.48
N PHE A 34 -25.01 16.59 -4.72
CA PHE A 34 -23.95 15.69 -5.21
C PHE A 34 -22.58 16.39 -5.24
N SER A 35 -22.53 17.63 -5.71
CA SER A 35 -21.32 18.43 -5.70
C SER A 35 -20.79 18.68 -4.28
N CYS A 36 -21.66 19.03 -3.34
CA CYS A 36 -21.30 19.19 -1.93
C CYS A 36 -20.76 17.86 -1.33
N THR A 37 -21.37 16.74 -1.67
CA THR A 37 -20.93 15.41 -1.23
C THR A 37 -19.55 15.07 -1.79
N LEU A 38 -19.30 15.37 -3.07
CA LEU A 38 -17.98 15.18 -3.67
C LEU A 38 -16.93 16.07 -3.03
N ILE A 39 -17.23 17.35 -2.82
CA ILE A 39 -16.32 18.29 -2.15
C ILE A 39 -15.99 17.77 -0.74
N TRP A 40 -17.00 17.40 0.03
CA TRP A 40 -16.77 16.81 1.35
C TRP A 40 -15.91 15.55 1.28
N TYR A 41 -16.19 14.61 0.37
CA TYR A 41 -15.45 13.38 0.20
C TYR A 41 -13.98 13.64 -0.17
N PHE A 42 -13.71 14.57 -1.10
CA PHE A 42 -12.34 14.90 -1.50
C PHE A 42 -11.57 15.70 -0.46
N ASN A 43 -12.25 16.30 0.51
CA ASN A 43 -11.63 16.97 1.66
C ASN A 43 -11.35 16.04 2.85
N ILE A 44 -11.79 14.77 2.81
CA ILE A 44 -11.39 13.80 3.84
C ILE A 44 -9.90 13.51 3.67
N SER A 45 -9.10 13.88 4.67
CA SER A 45 -7.66 13.64 4.68
C SER A 45 -7.32 12.32 5.36
N ALA A 46 -6.29 11.65 4.85
CA ALA A 46 -5.69 10.50 5.51
C ALA A 46 -5.04 10.91 6.84
N LYS A 47 -4.98 9.99 7.81
CA LYS A 47 -4.51 10.25 9.17
C LYS A 47 -3.36 9.34 9.56
N GLN A 48 -2.51 9.79 10.51
CA GLN A 48 -1.45 8.97 11.09
C GLN A 48 -1.81 8.45 12.50
N ASP A 49 -2.73 9.11 13.18
CA ASP A 49 -3.04 8.99 14.61
C ASP A 49 -4.28 8.12 14.88
N ARG A 50 -4.35 6.94 14.26
CA ARG A 50 -5.44 5.98 14.45
C ARG A 50 -4.98 4.75 15.24
N GLN A 51 -5.92 3.92 15.67
CA GLN A 51 -5.62 2.65 16.35
C GLN A 51 -5.35 1.55 15.29
N TRP A 52 -4.13 1.55 14.78
CA TRP A 52 -3.71 0.63 13.73
C TRP A 52 -3.67 -0.83 14.20
N SER A 53 -3.96 -1.74 13.29
CA SER A 53 -3.68 -3.17 13.46
C SER A 53 -2.19 -3.39 13.71
N PRO A 54 -1.80 -4.31 14.61
CA PRO A 54 -0.41 -4.48 15.03
C PRO A 54 0.56 -4.65 13.86
N GLU A 55 0.18 -5.40 12.84
CA GLU A 55 1.01 -5.73 11.69
C GLU A 55 1.39 -4.54 10.79
N VAL A 56 0.68 -3.40 10.93
CA VAL A 56 0.90 -2.14 10.19
C VAL A 56 0.97 -0.92 11.13
N SER A 57 1.13 -1.18 12.43
CA SER A 57 1.06 -0.13 13.47
C SER A 57 2.23 0.85 13.40
N ARG A 58 3.41 0.36 13.03
CA ARG A 58 4.63 1.17 12.98
C ARG A 58 4.99 1.56 11.56
N ILE A 59 5.37 2.82 11.39
CA ILE A 59 5.90 3.36 10.13
C ILE A 59 7.40 3.08 10.11
N LEU A 60 7.90 2.68 8.95
CA LEU A 60 9.33 2.59 8.68
C LEU A 60 9.97 3.97 8.90
N ASN A 61 11.08 3.98 9.61
CA ASN A 61 11.94 5.14 9.81
C ASN A 61 13.40 4.74 9.57
N TYR A 62 14.27 5.67 9.22
CA TYR A 62 15.65 5.36 8.91
C TYR A 62 16.62 6.49 9.26
N GLU A 63 17.86 6.12 9.44
CA GLU A 63 19.02 7.01 9.51
C GLU A 63 20.01 6.59 8.42
N LYS A 64 20.58 7.55 7.69
CA LYS A 64 21.52 7.28 6.59
C LYS A 64 22.80 8.08 6.75
N GLN A 65 23.93 7.37 6.65
CA GLN A 65 25.27 7.95 6.63
C GLN A 65 26.04 7.36 5.44
N GLY A 66 26.11 8.09 4.34
CA GLY A 66 26.66 7.56 3.10
C GLY A 66 25.88 6.35 2.59
N ASN A 67 26.55 5.20 2.42
CA ASN A 67 25.94 3.95 2.01
C ASN A 67 25.43 3.10 3.18
N LEU A 68 25.65 3.53 4.42
CA LEU A 68 25.18 2.84 5.60
C LEU A 68 23.80 3.38 6.01
N VAL A 69 22.82 2.49 6.09
CA VAL A 69 21.42 2.80 6.40
C VAL A 69 20.97 1.97 7.58
N THR A 70 20.54 2.62 8.65
CA THR A 70 19.86 1.96 9.77
C THR A 70 18.36 2.12 9.59
N ILE A 71 17.63 1.02 9.38
CA ILE A 71 16.18 1.01 9.29
C ILE A 71 15.62 0.62 10.65
N HIS A 72 14.73 1.46 11.16
CA HIS A 72 13.96 1.21 12.36
C HIS A 72 12.57 0.68 12.02
N ASN A 73 11.98 -0.07 12.98
CA ASN A 73 10.67 -0.69 12.81
C ASN A 73 10.64 -1.72 11.66
N VAL A 74 11.71 -2.49 11.49
CA VAL A 74 11.66 -3.68 10.62
C VAL A 74 10.79 -4.72 11.30
N ARG A 75 9.71 -5.15 10.65
CA ARG A 75 8.82 -6.18 11.16
C ARG A 75 9.48 -7.55 11.08
N ASN A 76 9.44 -8.29 12.17
CA ASN A 76 9.98 -9.64 12.26
C ASN A 76 9.10 -10.49 13.21
N PHE A 77 7.81 -10.55 12.90
CA PHE A 77 6.83 -11.27 13.69
C PHE A 77 7.00 -12.78 13.54
N ASN A 78 6.63 -13.51 14.58
CA ASN A 78 6.54 -14.96 14.54
C ASN A 78 5.08 -15.38 14.51
N TRP A 79 4.60 -15.81 13.36
CA TRP A 79 3.20 -16.12 13.13
C TRP A 79 2.88 -17.56 13.50
N HIS A 80 1.81 -17.75 14.27
CA HIS A 80 1.26 -19.04 14.64
C HIS A 80 -0.02 -19.35 13.85
N THR A 81 -0.87 -18.32 13.64
CA THR A 81 -2.07 -18.33 12.81
C THR A 81 -2.23 -16.99 12.13
N GLU A 82 -3.28 -16.78 11.34
CA GLU A 82 -3.58 -15.49 10.71
C GLU A 82 -3.84 -14.35 11.72
N THR A 83 -4.21 -14.69 12.95
CA THR A 83 -4.59 -13.73 13.99
C THR A 83 -3.73 -13.82 15.26
N GLN A 84 -2.88 -14.84 15.35
CA GLN A 84 -2.00 -15.05 16.51
C GLN A 84 -0.55 -15.02 16.08
N PHE A 85 0.22 -14.13 16.66
CA PHE A 85 1.64 -13.92 16.39
C PHE A 85 2.35 -13.27 17.57
N ASP A 86 3.64 -13.48 17.66
CA ASP A 86 4.51 -12.77 18.59
C ASP A 86 5.01 -11.50 17.91
N GLU A 87 4.59 -10.36 18.40
CA GLU A 87 4.95 -9.06 17.84
C GLU A 87 6.42 -8.74 18.11
N ARG A 88 7.19 -8.53 17.04
CA ARG A 88 8.59 -8.14 17.12
C ARG A 88 8.95 -7.11 16.06
N TRP A 89 9.40 -5.96 16.53
CA TRP A 89 9.97 -4.89 15.70
C TRP A 89 11.42 -4.72 16.06
N GLU A 90 12.28 -4.61 15.07
CA GLU A 90 13.71 -4.50 15.27
C GLU A 90 14.31 -3.37 14.44
N SER A 91 15.54 -2.95 14.79
CA SER A 91 16.35 -2.07 13.96
C SER A 91 17.44 -2.89 13.30
N ARG A 92 17.69 -2.65 12.01
CA ARG A 92 18.77 -3.30 11.24
C ARG A 92 19.57 -2.28 10.48
N GLN A 93 20.86 -2.50 10.43
CA GLN A 93 21.79 -1.70 9.67
C GLN A 93 22.16 -2.42 8.36
N PHE A 94 22.09 -1.71 7.25
CA PHE A 94 22.37 -2.21 5.91
C PHE A 94 23.46 -1.35 5.27
N ASN A 95 24.47 -2.01 4.67
CA ASN A 95 25.37 -1.33 3.76
C ASN A 95 24.87 -1.54 2.33
N LEU A 96 24.49 -0.48 1.66
CA LEU A 96 23.96 -0.54 0.28
C LEU A 96 25.01 -1.05 -0.72
N ASP A 97 26.30 -1.01 -0.38
CA ASP A 97 27.34 -1.64 -1.19
C ASP A 97 27.28 -3.18 -1.15
N HIS A 98 26.60 -3.76 -0.19
CA HIS A 98 26.42 -5.20 -0.04
C HIS A 98 25.17 -5.75 -0.70
N ILE A 99 24.39 -4.91 -1.39
CA ILE A 99 23.26 -5.38 -2.21
C ILE A 99 23.80 -6.30 -3.31
N THR A 100 23.27 -7.52 -3.37
CA THR A 100 23.64 -8.56 -4.34
C THR A 100 22.56 -8.82 -5.37
N GLY A 101 21.34 -8.41 -5.13
CA GLY A 101 20.21 -8.59 -6.06
C GLY A 101 18.89 -8.08 -5.51
N VAL A 102 17.92 -8.02 -6.40
CA VAL A 102 16.55 -7.61 -6.13
C VAL A 102 15.62 -8.70 -6.66
N ASN A 103 14.61 -9.07 -5.88
CA ASN A 103 13.54 -9.94 -6.33
C ASN A 103 12.20 -9.19 -6.29
N ILE A 104 11.42 -9.30 -7.34
CA ILE A 104 9.98 -9.02 -7.28
C ILE A 104 9.30 -10.28 -6.76
N ILE A 105 8.43 -10.12 -5.78
CA ILE A 105 7.67 -11.22 -5.19
C ILE A 105 6.20 -10.94 -5.44
N THR A 106 5.49 -11.91 -5.99
CA THR A 106 4.03 -11.84 -6.15
C THR A 106 3.36 -12.86 -5.24
N SER A 107 2.30 -12.46 -4.58
CA SER A 107 1.49 -13.29 -3.71
C SER A 107 0.03 -13.25 -4.15
N TYR A 108 -0.47 -14.37 -4.66
CA TYR A 108 -1.82 -14.51 -5.20
C TYR A 108 -2.79 -14.97 -4.11
N TRP A 109 -3.79 -14.17 -3.84
CA TRP A 109 -4.76 -14.40 -2.76
C TRP A 109 -6.23 -14.41 -3.24
N MET A 110 -6.49 -13.93 -4.46
CA MET A 110 -7.83 -13.87 -5.03
C MET A 110 -7.82 -14.25 -6.51
N GLY A 111 -7.45 -15.50 -6.81
CA GLY A 111 -7.33 -15.99 -8.17
C GLY A 111 -6.07 -15.52 -8.91
N PRO A 112 -5.93 -15.87 -10.20
CA PRO A 112 -4.71 -15.59 -10.97
C PRO A 112 -4.57 -14.12 -11.43
N GLU A 113 -5.64 -13.33 -11.33
CA GLU A 113 -5.69 -11.97 -11.89
C GLU A 113 -5.18 -10.89 -10.93
N ILE A 114 -5.10 -11.21 -9.63
CA ILE A 114 -4.77 -10.24 -8.59
C ILE A 114 -3.67 -10.79 -7.69
N ALA A 115 -2.52 -10.16 -7.75
CA ALA A 115 -1.40 -10.45 -6.87
C ALA A 115 -1.04 -9.21 -6.03
N HIS A 116 -0.58 -9.45 -4.82
CA HIS A 116 0.12 -8.46 -4.05
C HIS A 116 1.60 -8.49 -4.41
N THR A 117 2.17 -7.36 -4.74
CA THR A 117 3.56 -7.25 -5.18
C THR A 117 4.42 -6.70 -4.06
N LEU A 118 5.55 -7.37 -3.80
CA LEU A 118 6.56 -6.98 -2.82
C LEU A 118 7.93 -6.93 -3.52
N VAL A 119 8.87 -6.23 -2.91
CA VAL A 119 10.26 -6.18 -3.40
C VAL A 119 11.22 -6.59 -2.30
N SER A 120 12.02 -7.61 -2.57
CA SER A 120 13.05 -8.11 -1.66
C SER A 120 14.44 -7.69 -2.14
N PHE A 121 15.24 -7.15 -1.24
CA PHE A 121 16.64 -6.82 -1.47
C PHE A 121 17.53 -7.86 -0.78
N ASN A 122 18.40 -8.50 -1.56
CA ASN A 122 19.37 -9.46 -1.08
C ASN A 122 20.69 -8.75 -0.73
N PHE A 123 21.33 -9.18 0.35
CA PHE A 123 22.60 -8.67 0.81
C PHE A 123 23.61 -9.82 0.96
N SER A 124 24.91 -9.52 0.78
CA SER A 124 25.98 -10.52 0.91
C SER A 124 26.32 -10.87 2.37
N ASP A 125 25.98 -10.00 3.31
CA ASP A 125 26.41 -10.07 4.71
C ASP A 125 25.26 -10.26 5.71
N GLN A 126 23.99 -10.27 5.23
CA GLN A 126 22.85 -10.43 6.11
C GLN A 126 21.60 -10.94 5.38
N ARG A 127 20.57 -11.20 6.14
CA ARG A 127 19.26 -11.67 5.64
C ARG A 127 18.62 -10.62 4.73
N PRO A 128 17.84 -11.06 3.74
CA PRO A 128 17.07 -10.17 2.88
C PRO A 128 16.16 -9.23 3.65
N LEU A 129 15.87 -8.08 3.04
CA LEU A 129 14.87 -7.13 3.51
C LEU A 129 13.78 -6.99 2.46
N VAL A 130 12.53 -7.16 2.88
CA VAL A 130 11.37 -7.00 2.01
C VAL A 130 10.66 -5.68 2.29
N PHE A 131 10.43 -4.91 1.24
CA PHE A 131 9.51 -3.78 1.29
C PHE A 131 8.15 -4.18 0.74
N SER A 132 7.11 -3.75 1.43
CA SER A 132 5.72 -3.97 1.04
C SER A 132 4.89 -2.71 1.26
N LEU A 133 4.12 -2.36 0.23
CA LEU A 133 3.11 -1.30 0.31
C LEU A 133 1.77 -1.92 0.71
N GLU A 134 1.31 -1.63 1.90
CA GLU A 134 0.17 -2.27 2.54
C GLU A 134 -0.98 -1.31 2.76
N THR A 135 -2.19 -1.85 2.81
CA THR A 135 -3.34 -1.14 3.37
C THR A 135 -3.17 -1.01 4.87
N ARG A 136 -3.14 0.22 5.38
CA ARG A 136 -3.04 0.50 6.81
C ARG A 136 -4.42 0.50 7.43
N LYS A 137 -4.86 -0.65 7.92
CA LYS A 137 -6.17 -0.84 8.54
C LYS A 137 -6.15 -0.56 10.05
N GLU A 138 -7.26 -0.07 10.57
CA GLU A 138 -7.48 0.01 12.01
C GLU A 138 -7.76 -1.38 12.63
N LYS A 139 -7.60 -1.52 13.95
CA LYS A 139 -7.86 -2.78 14.68
C LYS A 139 -9.27 -3.33 14.49
N THR A 140 -10.23 -2.44 14.24
CA THR A 140 -11.65 -2.78 14.07
C THR A 140 -12.05 -2.96 12.60
N GLU A 141 -11.12 -2.78 11.66
CA GLU A 141 -11.37 -2.88 10.24
C GLU A 141 -10.97 -4.25 9.71
N ASN A 142 -11.81 -4.77 8.84
CA ASN A 142 -11.48 -5.92 8.00
C ASN A 142 -11.03 -5.43 6.61
N PHE A 143 -10.14 -6.19 5.99
CA PHE A 143 -9.75 -5.92 4.62
C PHE A 143 -10.98 -5.96 3.69
N SER A 144 -11.05 -4.99 2.77
CA SER A 144 -12.07 -4.89 1.75
C SER A 144 -11.44 -4.41 0.45
N ALA A 145 -11.49 -5.24 -0.60
CA ALA A 145 -11.01 -4.84 -1.92
C ALA A 145 -11.77 -3.63 -2.46
N ILE A 146 -13.09 -3.56 -2.21
CA ILE A 146 -13.92 -2.42 -2.58
C ILE A 146 -13.56 -1.17 -1.75
N GLY A 147 -13.25 -1.36 -0.47
CA GLY A 147 -12.83 -0.26 0.41
C GLY A 147 -11.60 0.50 -0.08
N GLY A 148 -10.68 -0.20 -0.75
CA GLY A 148 -9.50 0.39 -1.36
C GLY A 148 -9.78 1.40 -2.49
N PHE A 149 -10.99 1.37 -3.11
CA PHE A 149 -11.40 2.40 -4.09
C PHE A 149 -11.94 3.67 -3.42
N PHE A 150 -12.31 3.62 -2.14
CA PHE A 150 -13.14 4.64 -1.49
C PHE A 150 -12.53 5.25 -0.23
N ARG A 151 -11.21 5.47 -0.19
CA ARG A 151 -10.51 6.10 0.94
C ARG A 151 -10.87 5.45 2.29
N GLN A 152 -10.91 4.12 2.32
CA GLN A 152 -11.14 3.38 3.56
C GLN A 152 -9.84 3.17 4.32
N PHE A 153 -8.74 2.90 3.60
CA PHE A 153 -7.47 2.55 4.19
C PHE A 153 -6.41 3.60 3.85
N GLU A 154 -5.60 3.95 4.81
CA GLU A 154 -4.37 4.68 4.57
C GLU A 154 -3.31 3.76 3.95
N LEU A 155 -2.35 4.36 3.26
CA LEU A 155 -1.19 3.67 2.71
C LEU A 155 -0.12 3.51 3.79
N SER A 156 0.45 2.32 3.90
CA SER A 156 1.61 2.03 4.73
C SER A 156 2.74 1.45 3.89
N LEU A 157 3.96 1.87 4.15
CA LEU A 157 5.16 1.21 3.65
C LEU A 157 5.81 0.45 4.81
N LEU A 158 5.93 -0.85 4.63
CA LEU A 158 6.47 -1.78 5.61
C LEU A 158 7.84 -2.29 5.15
N ALA A 159 8.82 -2.27 6.04
CA ALA A 159 10.02 -3.08 5.93
C ALA A 159 9.88 -4.32 6.79
N SER A 160 10.15 -5.49 6.26
CA SER A 160 9.96 -6.76 6.97
C SER A 160 11.08 -7.74 6.71
N ASP A 161 11.31 -8.62 7.67
CA ASP A 161 12.09 -9.84 7.43
C ASP A 161 11.35 -10.74 6.45
N GLU A 162 12.07 -11.35 5.52
CA GLU A 162 11.49 -12.23 4.51
C GLU A 162 10.78 -13.43 5.17
N LYS A 163 11.34 -13.98 6.23
CA LYS A 163 10.72 -15.08 6.98
C LYS A 163 9.41 -14.73 7.68
N ASP A 164 9.16 -13.44 7.98
CA ASP A 164 7.89 -12.96 8.52
C ASP A 164 6.87 -12.83 7.38
N ILE A 165 7.13 -11.92 6.44
CA ILE A 165 6.12 -11.50 5.47
C ILE A 165 5.81 -12.58 4.43
N ILE A 166 6.79 -13.39 4.05
CA ILE A 166 6.60 -14.49 3.10
C ILE A 166 5.95 -15.68 3.79
N TYR A 167 6.42 -16.05 4.99
CA TYR A 167 5.81 -17.15 5.75
C TYR A 167 4.33 -16.91 6.04
N THR A 168 3.97 -15.69 6.42
CA THR A 168 2.57 -15.31 6.66
C THR A 168 1.73 -15.55 5.42
N ARG A 169 2.23 -15.20 4.24
CA ARG A 169 1.50 -15.35 2.97
C ARG A 169 1.44 -16.80 2.55
N SER A 170 2.57 -17.46 2.41
CA SER A 170 2.64 -18.81 1.86
C SER A 170 2.13 -19.90 2.84
N ASN A 171 2.54 -19.85 4.12
CA ASN A 171 2.29 -20.92 5.07
C ASN A 171 1.05 -20.67 5.93
N VAL A 172 0.83 -19.44 6.37
CA VAL A 172 -0.28 -19.13 7.27
C VAL A 172 -1.57 -18.89 6.49
N ARG A 173 -1.52 -18.11 5.40
CA ARG A 173 -2.69 -17.79 4.57
C ARG A 173 -2.88 -18.71 3.37
N GLY A 174 -1.89 -19.57 3.04
CA GLY A 174 -1.96 -20.48 1.90
C GLY A 174 -1.95 -19.80 0.53
N GLU A 175 -1.43 -18.57 0.47
CA GLU A 175 -1.29 -17.83 -0.79
C GLU A 175 -0.20 -18.45 -1.67
N GLN A 176 -0.35 -18.37 -2.98
CA GLN A 176 0.69 -18.80 -3.93
C GLN A 176 1.71 -17.69 -4.10
N VAL A 177 2.95 -17.93 -3.67
CA VAL A 177 4.03 -16.94 -3.68
C VAL A 177 5.09 -17.32 -4.69
N TYR A 178 5.45 -16.39 -5.56
CA TYR A 178 6.48 -16.56 -6.58
C TYR A 178 7.55 -15.48 -6.45
N PHE A 179 8.80 -15.88 -6.71
CA PHE A 179 9.97 -15.00 -6.70
C PHE A 179 10.49 -14.84 -8.12
N PHE A 180 10.66 -13.59 -8.53
CA PHE A 180 11.21 -13.23 -9.82
C PHE A 180 12.51 -12.42 -9.63
N PRO A 181 13.69 -13.02 -9.81
CA PRO A 181 14.95 -12.28 -9.77
C PRO A 181 14.98 -11.22 -10.87
N VAL A 182 15.28 -9.98 -10.50
CA VAL A 182 15.38 -8.87 -11.43
C VAL A 182 16.84 -8.68 -11.81
N GLN A 183 17.11 -8.72 -13.12
CA GLN A 183 18.42 -8.35 -13.64
C GLN A 183 18.54 -6.83 -13.67
N MET A 184 19.19 -6.29 -12.66
CA MET A 184 19.30 -4.85 -12.44
C MET A 184 20.76 -4.51 -12.08
N PRO A 185 21.37 -3.48 -12.69
CA PRO A 185 22.67 -2.97 -12.26
C PRO A 185 22.67 -2.59 -10.77
N LYS A 186 23.78 -2.83 -10.10
CA LYS A 186 23.89 -2.55 -8.65
C LYS A 186 23.58 -1.08 -8.31
N ALA A 187 23.94 -0.16 -9.18
CA ALA A 187 23.63 1.26 -8.99
C ALA A 187 22.11 1.52 -8.98
N GLU A 188 21.37 0.88 -9.88
CA GLU A 188 19.91 0.98 -9.94
C GLU A 188 19.26 0.29 -8.74
N ALA A 189 19.76 -0.87 -8.30
CA ALA A 189 19.28 -1.54 -7.09
C ALA A 189 19.44 -0.66 -5.84
N LYS A 190 20.56 0.06 -5.72
CA LYS A 190 20.76 1.05 -4.65
C LYS A 190 19.78 2.20 -4.77
N ALA A 191 19.63 2.77 -5.97
CA ALA A 191 18.68 3.86 -6.21
C ALA A 191 17.25 3.44 -5.88
N LEU A 192 16.83 2.22 -6.27
CA LEU A 192 15.52 1.69 -5.92
C LEU A 192 15.34 1.56 -4.40
N PHE A 193 16.36 1.08 -3.69
CA PHE A 193 16.31 1.03 -2.23
C PHE A 193 16.13 2.42 -1.63
N GLU A 194 16.82 3.42 -2.16
CA GLU A 194 16.71 4.82 -1.71
C GLU A 194 15.32 5.40 -2.01
N GLU A 195 14.68 5.05 -3.12
CA GLU A 195 13.29 5.46 -3.41
C GLU A 195 12.31 4.94 -2.35
N TYR A 196 12.48 3.70 -1.85
CA TYR A 196 11.69 3.21 -0.72
C TYR A 196 11.90 4.04 0.55
N LEU A 197 13.12 4.48 0.82
CA LEU A 197 13.41 5.35 1.97
C LEU A 197 12.75 6.72 1.81
N ILE A 198 12.85 7.32 0.62
CA ILE A 198 12.21 8.61 0.30
C ILE A 198 10.69 8.49 0.46
N LYS A 199 10.09 7.42 -0.06
CA LYS A 199 8.63 7.18 0.09
C LYS A 199 8.23 7.02 1.54
N SER A 200 9.03 6.34 2.35
CA SER A 200 8.75 6.20 3.78
C SER A 200 8.74 7.55 4.50
N GLU A 201 9.70 8.42 4.17
CA GLU A 201 9.77 9.78 4.72
C GLU A 201 8.57 10.65 4.29
N GLN A 202 8.15 10.53 3.03
CA GLN A 202 6.95 11.22 2.53
C GLN A 202 5.70 10.77 3.31
N LEU A 203 5.51 9.46 3.48
CA LEU A 203 4.40 8.90 4.23
C LEU A 203 4.45 9.28 5.72
N ALA A 204 5.64 9.35 6.32
CA ALA A 204 5.79 9.81 7.70
C ALA A 204 5.39 11.28 7.88
N LYS A 205 5.72 12.15 6.91
CA LYS A 205 5.37 13.57 6.92
C LYS A 205 3.88 13.80 6.62
N LYS A 206 3.31 13.03 5.71
CA LYS A 206 1.93 13.19 5.26
C LYS A 206 1.31 11.84 4.97
N ALA A 207 0.23 11.50 5.70
CA ALA A 207 -0.55 10.30 5.39
C ALA A 207 -1.18 10.39 3.99
N GLU A 208 -1.19 9.27 3.30
CA GLU A 208 -1.81 9.12 1.99
C GLU A 208 -2.86 8.01 2.03
N TRP A 209 -3.86 8.10 1.16
CA TRP A 209 -4.82 7.04 0.98
C TRP A 209 -4.25 5.93 0.09
N TYR A 210 -4.45 4.69 0.50
CA TYR A 210 -4.35 3.57 -0.42
C TYR A 210 -5.48 3.68 -1.45
N ASN A 211 -5.16 3.44 -2.71
CA ASN A 211 -6.17 3.40 -3.77
C ASN A 211 -5.86 2.24 -4.72
N THR A 212 -6.83 1.36 -4.91
CA THR A 212 -6.69 0.15 -5.72
C THR A 212 -6.28 0.42 -7.19
N LEU A 213 -6.58 1.59 -7.74
CA LEU A 213 -6.25 1.95 -9.12
C LEU A 213 -4.97 2.77 -9.25
N THR A 214 -4.74 3.71 -8.32
CA THR A 214 -3.73 4.78 -8.52
C THR A 214 -2.60 4.75 -7.51
N SER A 215 -2.78 4.07 -6.38
CA SER A 215 -1.80 4.05 -5.28
C SER A 215 -1.81 2.68 -4.61
N ASN A 216 -1.65 1.63 -5.42
CA ASN A 216 -1.53 0.24 -4.98
C ASN A 216 -0.06 -0.20 -4.97
N CYS A 217 0.19 -1.45 -4.55
CA CYS A 217 1.55 -2.00 -4.48
C CYS A 217 2.26 -1.98 -5.85
N THR A 218 1.57 -2.26 -6.95
CA THR A 218 2.17 -2.35 -8.28
C THR A 218 2.42 -0.97 -8.88
N THR A 219 1.45 -0.04 -8.81
CA THR A 219 1.60 1.31 -9.36
C THR A 219 2.74 2.07 -8.69
N LEU A 220 2.87 1.99 -7.36
CA LEU A 220 3.92 2.69 -6.63
C LEU A 220 5.31 2.08 -6.88
N ILE A 221 5.41 0.75 -7.03
CA ILE A 221 6.67 0.11 -7.45
C ILE A 221 7.05 0.56 -8.86
N PHE A 222 6.08 0.60 -9.78
CA PHE A 222 6.29 1.12 -11.13
C PHE A 222 6.83 2.55 -11.12
N ASP A 223 6.22 3.45 -10.34
CA ASP A 223 6.66 4.84 -10.22
C ASP A 223 8.10 4.94 -9.69
N MET A 224 8.47 4.14 -8.69
CA MET A 224 9.83 4.09 -8.14
C MET A 224 10.84 3.58 -9.17
N VAL A 225 10.51 2.52 -9.92
CA VAL A 225 11.38 1.98 -10.97
C VAL A 225 11.50 2.98 -12.12
N GLN A 226 10.41 3.64 -12.50
CA GLN A 226 10.43 4.69 -13.51
C GLN A 226 11.33 5.87 -13.12
N ALA A 227 11.33 6.26 -11.84
CA ALA A 227 12.15 7.36 -11.33
C ALA A 227 13.67 7.09 -11.46
N ILE A 228 14.09 5.82 -11.39
CA ILE A 228 15.49 5.42 -11.48
C ILE A 228 15.90 4.92 -12.87
N SER A 229 14.93 4.60 -13.74
CA SER A 229 15.18 4.04 -15.06
C SER A 229 15.54 5.14 -16.07
N PRO A 230 16.58 4.96 -16.89
CA PRO A 230 16.89 5.87 -17.97
C PRO A 230 15.92 5.77 -19.17
N GLN A 231 15.07 4.75 -19.18
CA GLN A 231 14.07 4.50 -20.23
C GLN A 231 12.66 4.63 -19.68
N GLU A 232 11.75 5.17 -20.50
CA GLU A 232 10.34 5.18 -20.16
C GLU A 232 9.79 3.75 -20.17
N LEU A 233 9.19 3.34 -19.06
CA LEU A 233 8.49 2.06 -18.97
C LEU A 233 7.08 2.21 -19.57
N PRO A 234 6.60 1.25 -20.37
CA PRO A 234 5.28 1.33 -20.95
C PRO A 234 4.20 1.23 -19.88
N LEU A 235 3.24 2.15 -19.90
CA LEU A 235 2.02 2.03 -19.11
C LEU A 235 1.16 0.89 -19.66
N ASP A 236 0.87 -0.09 -18.83
CA ASP A 236 0.14 -1.30 -19.21
C ASP A 236 -0.98 -1.58 -18.20
N TYR A 237 -2.04 -2.28 -18.65
CA TYR A 237 -3.17 -2.72 -17.80
C TYR A 237 -2.71 -3.60 -16.61
N ARG A 238 -1.56 -4.26 -16.73
CA ARG A 238 -0.93 -5.06 -15.67
C ARG A 238 -0.57 -4.26 -14.41
N LEU A 239 -0.55 -2.94 -14.49
CA LEU A 239 -0.41 -2.08 -13.29
C LEU A 239 -1.66 -2.13 -12.39
N ILE A 240 -2.81 -2.50 -12.95
CA ILE A 240 -4.07 -2.62 -12.23
C ILE A 240 -4.38 -4.09 -11.92
N ALA A 241 -4.12 -4.98 -12.89
CA ALA A 241 -4.25 -6.42 -12.77
C ALA A 241 -2.83 -7.02 -12.69
N SER A 242 -2.30 -7.14 -11.48
CA SER A 242 -0.91 -7.51 -11.20
C SER A 242 -0.65 -9.01 -11.15
N GLY A 243 -1.65 -9.81 -11.54
CA GLY A 243 -1.57 -11.26 -11.61
C GLY A 243 -1.00 -11.81 -12.91
#